data_330aedf9046639e61d5643e8f706f1a3
#
_entry.id   330aedf9046639e61d5643e8f706f1a3
#
_cell.length_a   1.000
_cell.length_b   1.000
_cell.length_c   1.000
_cell.angle_alpha   90.00
_cell.angle_beta   90.00
_cell.angle_gamma   90.00
#
_symmetry.space_group_name_H-M   'P 1'
#
loop_
_entity.id
_entity.type
_entity.pdbx_description
1 polymer ?
#
loop_
_entity_poly.entity_id
_entity_poly.type
_entity_poly.pdbx_seq_one_letter_code
_entity_poly.pdbx_strand_id
1 'polypeptide(L)'
;MEKNDLIIHLENITFSYPGCDPVLEKLNLQFYRKNRIGLMGPNGSGKTTLFHIIMGLLKPSAEKIEIFNTPAETETDFRKVREKIGLLFQDADDQLFSPTVLEDVAFGPLNLGKTKNDAIDIARNTLDFLGLNGFEDRITYKLSGGEKKLVSLATVLAMEPEVLLLDEPTSGLDDKTRSTLKRVLLDLDLSYTLISHDIDFLYEITDSIYTLENGKILFDQDIHAHQHIHAHPHGAYIHEHK
;
A
#
# COMPACT_ATOMS: atom_id res chain seq x y z
N MET A 1 -19.61 4.88 15.34
CA MET A 1 -19.06 4.56 13.99
C MET A 1 -20.23 3.97 13.22
N GLU A 2 -20.58 4.58 12.10
CA GLU A 2 -21.68 4.10 11.27
C GLU A 2 -21.26 2.83 10.53
N LYS A 3 -22.20 1.91 10.33
CA LYS A 3 -21.99 0.62 9.65
C LYS A 3 -21.47 0.80 8.19
N ASN A 4 -21.59 2.01 7.66
CA ASN A 4 -21.15 2.40 6.31
C ASN A 4 -19.65 2.71 6.18
N ASP A 5 -18.93 2.81 7.29
CA ASP A 5 -17.51 3.17 7.27
C ASP A 5 -16.56 1.95 7.22
N LEU A 6 -17.08 0.74 7.44
CA LEU A 6 -16.30 -0.49 7.38
C LEU A 6 -16.03 -0.87 5.91
N ILE A 7 -14.77 -0.90 5.53
CA ILE A 7 -14.35 -1.21 4.15
C ILE A 7 -13.93 -2.66 4.01
N ILE A 8 -13.08 -3.16 4.94
CA ILE A 8 -12.58 -4.54 4.90
C ILE A 8 -12.94 -5.20 6.23
N HIS A 9 -13.60 -6.35 6.15
CA HIS A 9 -13.95 -7.18 7.29
C HIS A 9 -13.52 -8.62 7.03
N LEU A 10 -12.50 -9.06 7.73
CA LEU A 10 -11.95 -10.41 7.67
C LEU A 10 -12.17 -11.09 9.02
N GLU A 11 -12.75 -12.31 9.00
CA GLU A 11 -12.96 -13.12 10.21
C GLU A 11 -12.37 -14.52 10.04
N ASN A 12 -11.55 -14.94 11.01
CA ASN A 12 -10.95 -16.26 11.10
C ASN A 12 -10.18 -16.67 9.84
N ILE A 13 -9.40 -15.76 9.26
CA ILE A 13 -8.59 -16.03 8.07
C ILE A 13 -7.43 -16.94 8.42
N THR A 14 -7.37 -18.08 7.76
CA THR A 14 -6.26 -19.03 7.88
C THR A 14 -5.70 -19.36 6.50
N PHE A 15 -4.39 -19.27 6.35
CA PHE A 15 -3.72 -19.54 5.08
C PHE A 15 -2.37 -20.22 5.29
N SER A 16 -2.10 -21.23 4.45
CA SER A 16 -0.81 -21.92 4.36
C SER A 16 -0.41 -22.04 2.89
N TYR A 17 0.86 -21.85 2.59
CA TYR A 17 1.41 -22.25 1.30
C TYR A 17 1.51 -23.79 1.24
N PRO A 18 1.49 -24.40 0.04
CA PRO A 18 1.59 -25.85 -0.09
C PRO A 18 2.83 -26.42 0.62
N GLY A 19 2.60 -27.33 1.55
CA GLY A 19 3.67 -28.00 2.31
C GLY A 19 4.31 -27.15 3.43
N CYS A 20 3.75 -25.99 3.76
CA CYS A 20 4.24 -25.12 4.84
C CYS A 20 3.23 -25.03 6.00
N ASP A 21 3.73 -24.67 7.16
CA ASP A 21 2.91 -24.31 8.32
C ASP A 21 2.04 -23.06 7.99
N PRO A 22 0.96 -22.85 8.75
CA PRO A 22 0.12 -21.68 8.57
C PRO A 22 0.89 -20.37 8.70
N VAL A 23 0.77 -19.51 7.68
CA VAL A 23 1.33 -18.15 7.68
C VAL A 23 0.37 -17.17 8.34
N LEU A 24 -0.95 -17.37 8.15
CA LEU A 24 -2.02 -16.67 8.86
C LEU A 24 -2.86 -17.70 9.61
N GLU A 25 -3.17 -17.41 10.88
CA GLU A 25 -3.91 -18.32 11.75
C GLU A 25 -5.04 -17.60 12.48
N LYS A 26 -6.28 -17.85 12.02
CA LYS A 26 -7.51 -17.24 12.57
C LYS A 26 -7.40 -15.72 12.71
N LEU A 27 -6.78 -15.08 11.71
CA LEU A 27 -6.59 -13.63 11.68
C LEU A 27 -7.94 -12.92 11.52
N ASN A 28 -8.13 -11.87 12.29
CA ASN A 28 -9.27 -10.97 12.20
C ASN A 28 -8.76 -9.56 11.88
N LEU A 29 -9.44 -8.86 10.96
CA LEU A 29 -9.11 -7.49 10.61
C LEU A 29 -10.39 -6.72 10.29
N GLN A 30 -10.50 -5.52 10.85
CA GLN A 30 -11.47 -4.52 10.47
C GLN A 30 -10.75 -3.25 10.04
N PHE A 31 -11.02 -2.78 8.82
CA PHE A 31 -10.44 -1.58 8.25
C PHE A 31 -11.56 -0.62 7.84
N TYR A 32 -11.47 0.60 8.33
CA TYR A 32 -12.53 1.59 8.16
C TYR A 32 -12.10 2.72 7.22
N ARG A 33 -13.09 3.43 6.69
CA ARG A 33 -12.87 4.63 5.88
C ARG A 33 -12.05 5.66 6.66
N LYS A 34 -11.13 6.31 5.96
CA LYS A 34 -10.14 7.26 6.50
C LYS A 34 -9.09 6.66 7.43
N ASN A 35 -9.08 5.34 7.65
CA ASN A 35 -7.95 4.75 8.35
C ASN A 35 -6.67 4.81 7.51
N ARG A 36 -5.57 5.17 8.16
CA ARG A 36 -4.21 5.11 7.65
C ARG A 36 -3.40 4.23 8.60
N ILE A 37 -3.20 2.98 8.19
CA ILE A 37 -2.63 1.94 9.07
C ILE A 37 -1.24 1.55 8.58
N GLY A 38 -0.25 1.60 9.48
CA GLY A 38 1.04 0.95 9.32
C GLY A 38 0.94 -0.52 9.72
N LEU A 39 1.46 -1.43 8.92
CA LEU A 39 1.53 -2.85 9.23
C LEU A 39 2.99 -3.29 9.33
N MET A 40 3.42 -3.63 10.53
CA MET A 40 4.76 -4.13 10.83
C MET A 40 4.76 -5.64 11.08
N GLY A 41 5.94 -6.19 11.24
CA GLY A 41 6.16 -7.59 11.62
C GLY A 41 7.40 -8.18 10.96
N PRO A 42 7.90 -9.32 11.45
CA PRO A 42 9.08 -9.97 10.88
C PRO A 42 8.87 -10.43 9.45
N ASN A 43 9.96 -10.67 8.72
CA ASN A 43 9.88 -11.27 7.40
C ASN A 43 9.21 -12.65 7.49
N GLY A 44 8.33 -12.96 6.53
CA GLY A 44 7.57 -14.22 6.54
C GLY A 44 6.36 -14.24 7.47
N SER A 45 6.05 -13.16 8.21
CA SER A 45 4.87 -13.13 9.10
C SER A 45 3.52 -13.11 8.38
N GLY A 46 3.49 -12.95 7.04
CA GLY A 46 2.27 -12.99 6.24
C GLY A 46 1.70 -11.64 5.82
N LYS A 47 2.43 -10.54 5.96
CA LYS A 47 1.96 -9.18 5.60
C LYS A 47 1.54 -9.10 4.11
N THR A 48 2.44 -9.42 3.19
CA THR A 48 2.15 -9.49 1.75
C THR A 48 1.06 -10.51 1.44
N THR A 49 1.07 -11.66 2.13
CA THR A 49 0.03 -12.70 2.00
C THR A 49 -1.36 -12.14 2.35
N LEU A 50 -1.46 -11.35 3.42
CA LEU A 50 -2.70 -10.67 3.79
C LEU A 50 -3.20 -9.73 2.68
N PHE A 51 -2.32 -8.93 2.08
CA PHE A 51 -2.69 -8.06 0.96
C PHE A 51 -3.17 -8.86 -0.26
N HIS A 52 -2.47 -9.96 -0.58
CA HIS A 52 -2.90 -10.84 -1.68
C HIS A 52 -4.25 -11.50 -1.42
N ILE A 53 -4.59 -11.84 -0.17
CA ILE A 53 -5.92 -12.36 0.20
C ILE A 53 -6.99 -11.27 0.03
N ILE A 54 -6.75 -10.05 0.49
CA ILE A 54 -7.68 -8.91 0.32
C ILE A 54 -7.95 -8.67 -1.16
N MET A 55 -6.93 -8.81 -2.02
CA MET A 55 -7.06 -8.64 -3.48
C MET A 55 -7.63 -9.87 -4.20
N GLY A 56 -7.87 -10.98 -3.49
CA GLY A 56 -8.36 -12.24 -4.09
C GLY A 56 -7.33 -12.96 -4.95
N LEU A 57 -6.03 -12.66 -4.78
CA LEU A 57 -4.93 -13.32 -5.47
C LEU A 57 -4.57 -14.66 -4.79
N LEU A 58 -4.89 -14.80 -3.50
CA LEU A 58 -4.74 -16.02 -2.72
C LEU A 58 -6.07 -16.35 -2.05
N LYS A 59 -6.42 -17.65 -2.02
CA LYS A 59 -7.68 -18.12 -1.44
C LYS A 59 -7.42 -18.76 -0.06
N PRO A 60 -7.81 -18.10 1.03
CA PRO A 60 -7.69 -18.65 2.38
C PRO A 60 -8.86 -19.60 2.72
N SER A 61 -8.73 -20.30 3.87
CA SER A 61 -9.89 -20.70 4.65
C SER A 61 -10.34 -19.52 5.50
N ALA A 62 -11.62 -19.19 5.46
CA ALA A 62 -12.17 -18.02 6.12
C ALA A 62 -13.58 -18.30 6.62
N GLU A 63 -13.97 -17.66 7.72
CA GLU A 63 -15.37 -17.58 8.13
C GLU A 63 -16.08 -16.45 7.37
N LYS A 64 -15.37 -15.33 7.17
CA LYS A 64 -15.90 -14.18 6.45
C LYS A 64 -14.81 -13.40 5.73
N ILE A 65 -15.10 -13.05 4.47
CA ILE A 65 -14.40 -12.01 3.72
C ILE A 65 -15.47 -11.07 3.15
N GLU A 66 -15.54 -9.88 3.68
CA GLU A 66 -16.48 -8.84 3.26
C GLU A 66 -15.71 -7.56 2.95
N ILE A 67 -15.87 -7.03 1.74
CA ILE A 67 -15.17 -5.83 1.28
C ILE A 67 -16.21 -4.87 0.70
N PHE A 68 -16.19 -3.61 1.13
CA PHE A 68 -17.21 -2.61 0.84
C PHE A 68 -18.63 -3.10 1.17
N ASN A 69 -18.79 -3.75 2.35
CA ASN A 69 -20.05 -4.34 2.82
C ASN A 69 -20.65 -5.41 1.86
N THR A 70 -19.82 -6.02 1.04
CA THR A 70 -20.22 -7.08 0.10
C THR A 70 -19.35 -8.32 0.31
N PRO A 71 -19.92 -9.53 0.42
CA PRO A 71 -19.14 -10.76 0.44
C PRO A 71 -18.25 -10.85 -0.80
N ALA A 72 -16.98 -11.23 -0.59
CA ALA A 72 -15.99 -11.42 -1.64
C ALA A 72 -15.54 -12.89 -1.65
N GLU A 73 -16.18 -13.70 -2.48
CA GLU A 73 -15.96 -15.17 -2.52
C GLU A 73 -15.55 -15.64 -3.91
N THR A 74 -16.03 -14.96 -4.95
CA THR A 74 -15.81 -15.35 -6.34
C THR A 74 -14.84 -14.39 -7.05
N GLU A 75 -14.25 -14.83 -8.16
CA GLU A 75 -13.41 -13.98 -9.01
C GLU A 75 -14.17 -12.73 -9.49
N THR A 76 -15.47 -12.86 -9.74
CA THR A 76 -16.33 -11.72 -10.14
C THR A 76 -16.41 -10.67 -9.02
N ASP A 77 -16.47 -11.10 -7.76
CA ASP A 77 -16.51 -10.19 -6.62
C ASP A 77 -15.15 -9.49 -6.44
N PHE A 78 -14.06 -10.27 -6.49
CA PHE A 78 -12.71 -9.72 -6.37
C PHE A 78 -12.34 -8.80 -7.55
N ARG A 79 -12.90 -8.99 -8.74
CA ARG A 79 -12.75 -8.05 -9.84
C ARG A 79 -13.27 -6.65 -9.46
N LYS A 80 -14.45 -6.58 -8.82
CA LYS A 80 -15.00 -5.31 -8.32
C LYS A 80 -14.17 -4.71 -7.18
N VAL A 81 -13.57 -5.56 -6.33
CA VAL A 81 -12.64 -5.12 -5.29
C VAL A 81 -11.43 -4.45 -5.93
N ARG A 82 -10.81 -5.08 -6.95
CA ARG A 82 -9.63 -4.55 -7.66
C ARG A 82 -9.89 -3.27 -8.46
N GLU A 83 -11.15 -2.94 -8.73
CA GLU A 83 -11.53 -1.63 -9.31
C GLU A 83 -11.45 -0.49 -8.28
N LYS A 84 -11.52 -0.81 -6.96
CA LYS A 84 -11.61 0.17 -5.87
C LYS A 84 -10.42 0.15 -4.91
N ILE A 85 -9.71 -0.96 -4.84
CA ILE A 85 -8.50 -1.10 -4.02
C ILE A 85 -7.29 -1.19 -4.92
N GLY A 86 -6.38 -0.24 -4.77
CA GLY A 86 -5.10 -0.24 -5.47
C GLY A 86 -4.04 -0.97 -4.65
N LEU A 87 -3.29 -1.88 -5.28
CA LEU A 87 -2.15 -2.57 -4.67
C LEU A 87 -0.86 -2.11 -5.32
N LEU A 88 0.06 -1.58 -4.50
CA LEU A 88 1.45 -1.34 -4.89
C LEU A 88 2.27 -2.55 -4.47
N PHE A 89 2.87 -3.24 -5.43
CA PHE A 89 3.74 -4.39 -5.18
C PHE A 89 5.09 -3.98 -4.58
N GLN A 90 5.70 -4.89 -3.83
CA GLN A 90 7.01 -4.69 -3.24
C GLN A 90 8.08 -4.48 -4.31
N ASP A 91 8.07 -5.27 -5.39
CA ASP A 91 8.95 -5.09 -6.54
C ASP A 91 8.22 -4.35 -7.67
N ALA A 92 8.78 -3.23 -8.09
CA ALA A 92 8.23 -2.43 -9.18
C ALA A 92 8.30 -3.17 -10.54
N ASP A 93 9.26 -4.08 -10.72
CA ASP A 93 9.38 -4.86 -11.94
C ASP A 93 8.28 -5.92 -12.09
N ASP A 94 7.60 -6.30 -10.98
CA ASP A 94 6.40 -7.15 -11.04
C ASP A 94 5.15 -6.37 -11.48
N GLN A 95 5.20 -5.04 -11.48
CA GLN A 95 4.07 -4.16 -11.77
C GLN A 95 4.18 -3.44 -13.10
N LEU A 96 5.39 -3.01 -13.50
CA LEU A 96 5.63 -2.28 -14.74
C LEU A 96 5.92 -3.23 -15.88
N PHE A 97 5.12 -3.18 -16.94
CA PHE A 97 5.23 -4.13 -18.06
C PHE A 97 5.14 -3.47 -19.45
N SER A 98 4.70 -2.22 -19.53
CA SER A 98 4.60 -1.50 -20.79
C SER A 98 5.94 -0.88 -21.22
N PRO A 99 6.16 -0.62 -22.51
CA PRO A 99 7.39 -0.01 -23.00
C PRO A 99 7.65 1.38 -22.44
N THR A 100 6.62 2.21 -22.27
CA THR A 100 6.73 3.60 -21.80
C THR A 100 5.94 3.82 -20.52
N VAL A 101 6.36 4.84 -19.75
CA VAL A 101 5.70 5.27 -18.53
C VAL A 101 4.25 5.65 -18.78
N LEU A 102 3.98 6.41 -19.86
CA LEU A 102 2.61 6.82 -20.18
C LEU A 102 1.70 5.62 -20.45
N GLU A 103 2.21 4.61 -21.19
CA GLU A 103 1.44 3.40 -21.49
C GLU A 103 1.11 2.62 -20.21
N ASP A 104 2.07 2.47 -19.28
CA ASP A 104 1.84 1.78 -18.02
C ASP A 104 0.80 2.53 -17.16
N VAL A 105 0.94 3.85 -17.00
CA VAL A 105 0.03 4.64 -16.16
C VAL A 105 -1.36 4.73 -16.77
N ALA A 106 -1.49 4.82 -18.10
CA ALA A 106 -2.78 4.85 -18.78
C ALA A 106 -3.49 3.48 -18.84
N PHE A 107 -2.77 2.38 -18.59
CA PHE A 107 -3.31 1.02 -18.73
C PHE A 107 -4.50 0.76 -17.79
N GLY A 108 -4.38 1.15 -16.52
CA GLY A 108 -5.46 1.00 -15.53
C GLY A 108 -6.75 1.71 -15.95
N PRO A 109 -6.72 3.02 -16.20
CA PRO A 109 -7.88 3.78 -16.69
C PRO A 109 -8.52 3.19 -17.94
N LEU A 110 -7.72 2.74 -18.93
CA LEU A 110 -8.24 2.07 -20.13
C LEU A 110 -9.00 0.79 -19.80
N ASN A 111 -8.51 -0.04 -18.90
CA ASN A 111 -9.18 -1.26 -18.46
C ASN A 111 -10.47 -0.99 -17.66
N LEU A 112 -10.54 0.17 -17.00
CA LEU A 112 -11.74 0.66 -16.32
C LEU A 112 -12.74 1.33 -17.29
N GLY A 113 -12.48 1.28 -18.61
CA GLY A 113 -13.40 1.74 -19.66
C GLY A 113 -13.32 3.24 -19.98
N LYS A 114 -12.30 3.95 -19.52
CA LYS A 114 -12.05 5.34 -19.94
C LYS A 114 -11.70 5.39 -21.42
N THR A 115 -12.01 6.49 -22.08
CA THR A 115 -11.55 6.68 -23.47
C THR A 115 -10.03 6.83 -23.51
N LYS A 116 -9.42 6.62 -24.69
CA LYS A 116 -7.97 6.77 -24.86
C LYS A 116 -7.49 8.17 -24.45
N ASN A 117 -8.25 9.21 -24.79
CA ASN A 117 -7.87 10.59 -24.47
C ASN A 117 -7.98 10.84 -22.96
N ASP A 118 -9.09 10.42 -22.33
CA ASP A 118 -9.26 10.56 -20.88
C ASP A 118 -8.17 9.80 -20.11
N ALA A 119 -7.82 8.58 -20.53
CA ALA A 119 -6.77 7.78 -19.90
C ALA A 119 -5.39 8.44 -20.00
N ILE A 120 -5.06 9.06 -21.13
CA ILE A 120 -3.83 9.81 -21.32
C ILE A 120 -3.81 11.05 -20.42
N ASP A 121 -4.91 11.78 -20.34
CA ASP A 121 -5.00 12.99 -19.51
C ASP A 121 -4.93 12.64 -18.00
N ILE A 122 -5.60 11.56 -17.58
CA ILE A 122 -5.47 11.02 -16.20
C ILE A 122 -4.01 10.65 -15.92
N ALA A 123 -3.36 9.91 -16.83
CA ALA A 123 -1.98 9.49 -16.64
C ALA A 123 -1.03 10.68 -16.50
N ARG A 124 -1.15 11.71 -17.36
CA ARG A 124 -0.33 12.93 -17.25
C ARG A 124 -0.56 13.66 -15.94
N ASN A 125 -1.82 13.88 -15.56
CA ASN A 125 -2.15 14.54 -14.29
C ASN A 125 -1.60 13.78 -13.09
N THR A 126 -1.64 12.45 -13.12
CA THR A 126 -1.09 11.59 -12.06
C THR A 126 0.44 11.69 -12.00
N LEU A 127 1.10 11.67 -13.15
CA LEU A 127 2.55 11.88 -13.22
C LEU A 127 2.95 13.27 -12.70
N ASP A 128 2.22 14.32 -13.07
CA ASP A 128 2.44 15.68 -12.57
C ASP A 128 2.29 15.76 -11.05
N PHE A 129 1.25 15.15 -10.48
CA PHE A 129 1.03 15.07 -9.04
C PHE A 129 2.20 14.42 -8.29
N LEU A 130 2.81 13.38 -8.89
CA LEU A 130 3.97 12.69 -8.34
C LEU A 130 5.30 13.41 -8.62
N GLY A 131 5.30 14.52 -9.36
CA GLY A 131 6.52 15.25 -9.75
C GLY A 131 7.34 14.54 -10.82
N LEU A 132 6.69 13.73 -11.65
CA LEU A 132 7.27 12.96 -12.76
C LEU A 132 7.01 13.61 -14.12
N ASN A 133 6.92 14.95 -14.18
CA ASN A 133 6.74 15.69 -15.43
C ASN A 133 7.85 15.36 -16.42
N GLY A 134 7.49 15.07 -17.67
CA GLY A 134 8.44 14.73 -18.73
C GLY A 134 8.93 13.27 -18.69
N PHE A 135 8.25 12.41 -17.91
CA PHE A 135 8.56 10.98 -17.88
C PHE A 135 7.75 10.17 -18.89
N GLU A 136 6.77 10.73 -19.55
CA GLU A 136 5.76 10.07 -20.36
C GLU A 136 6.37 9.10 -21.40
N ASP A 137 7.38 9.58 -22.13
CA ASP A 137 8.05 8.81 -23.18
C ASP A 137 9.26 8.01 -22.68
N ARG A 138 9.56 8.06 -21.38
CA ARG A 138 10.68 7.27 -20.83
C ARG A 138 10.35 5.79 -20.85
N ILE A 139 11.39 5.03 -21.11
CA ILE A 139 11.32 3.56 -21.17
C ILE A 139 11.36 3.02 -19.73
N THR A 140 10.37 2.24 -19.32
CA THR A 140 10.16 1.79 -17.94
C THR A 140 11.34 1.01 -17.37
N TYR A 141 11.92 0.07 -18.14
CA TYR A 141 13.06 -0.74 -17.69
C TYR A 141 14.38 0.05 -17.55
N LYS A 142 14.45 1.31 -18.04
CA LYS A 142 15.63 2.20 -17.91
C LYS A 142 15.55 3.15 -16.72
N LEU A 143 14.43 3.15 -15.99
CA LEU A 143 14.25 3.97 -14.82
C LEU A 143 15.12 3.45 -13.66
N SER A 144 15.55 4.37 -12.78
CA SER A 144 16.14 4.00 -11.49
C SER A 144 15.10 3.32 -10.60
N GLY A 145 15.54 2.59 -9.56
CA GLY A 145 14.62 1.91 -8.63
C GLY A 145 13.61 2.85 -8.00
N GLY A 146 14.04 4.03 -7.56
CA GLY A 146 13.14 5.04 -6.99
C GLY A 146 12.15 5.61 -8.02
N GLU A 147 12.59 5.87 -9.26
CA GLU A 147 11.70 6.30 -10.33
C GLU A 147 10.68 5.22 -10.68
N LYS A 148 11.09 3.94 -10.78
CA LYS A 148 10.19 2.81 -10.99
C LYS A 148 9.12 2.73 -9.90
N LYS A 149 9.51 2.89 -8.63
CA LYS A 149 8.58 2.86 -7.49
C LYS A 149 7.53 3.98 -7.57
N LEU A 150 7.94 5.21 -7.92
CA LEU A 150 6.99 6.31 -8.11
C LEU A 150 6.09 6.10 -9.34
N VAL A 151 6.61 5.56 -10.44
CA VAL A 151 5.80 5.20 -11.62
C VAL A 151 4.83 4.08 -11.28
N SER A 152 5.24 3.04 -10.54
CA SER A 152 4.32 2.00 -10.06
C SER A 152 3.21 2.58 -9.17
N LEU A 153 3.52 3.56 -8.31
CA LEU A 153 2.48 4.26 -7.55
C LEU A 153 1.55 5.06 -8.48
N ALA A 154 2.09 5.66 -9.57
CA ALA A 154 1.28 6.36 -10.56
C ALA A 154 0.28 5.42 -11.25
N THR A 155 0.67 4.18 -11.61
CA THR A 155 -0.24 3.22 -12.24
C THR A 155 -1.42 2.87 -11.34
N VAL A 156 -1.20 2.83 -10.03
CA VAL A 156 -2.25 2.55 -9.04
C VAL A 156 -3.15 3.77 -8.84
N LEU A 157 -2.57 4.96 -8.64
CA LEU A 157 -3.33 6.18 -8.40
C LEU A 157 -4.17 6.61 -9.59
N ALA A 158 -3.71 6.36 -10.82
CA ALA A 158 -4.45 6.65 -12.05
C ALA A 158 -5.78 5.88 -12.15
N MET A 159 -5.93 4.78 -11.41
CA MET A 159 -7.20 4.05 -11.32
C MET A 159 -8.23 4.71 -10.40
N GLU A 160 -7.85 5.79 -9.70
CA GLU A 160 -8.71 6.51 -8.74
C GLU A 160 -9.28 5.59 -7.65
N PRO A 161 -8.45 4.80 -6.94
CA PRO A 161 -8.93 3.84 -5.95
C PRO A 161 -9.52 4.54 -4.71
N GLU A 162 -10.41 3.83 -3.97
CA GLU A 162 -10.92 4.27 -2.67
C GLU A 162 -9.97 3.90 -1.51
N VAL A 163 -9.13 2.87 -1.71
CA VAL A 163 -8.16 2.35 -0.73
C VAL A 163 -6.86 1.99 -1.41
N LEU A 164 -5.73 2.22 -0.72
CA LEU A 164 -4.40 1.75 -1.15
C LEU A 164 -3.86 0.69 -0.19
N LEU A 165 -3.31 -0.37 -0.76
CA LEU A 165 -2.45 -1.33 -0.09
C LEU A 165 -1.04 -1.15 -0.63
N LEU A 166 -0.09 -0.74 0.23
CA LEU A 166 1.26 -0.37 -0.16
C LEU A 166 2.26 -1.34 0.46
N ASP A 167 2.85 -2.22 -0.36
CA ASP A 167 3.82 -3.21 0.12
C ASP A 167 5.25 -2.67 -0.02
N GLU A 168 5.89 -2.37 1.13
CA GLU A 168 7.27 -1.85 1.24
C GLU A 168 7.58 -0.70 0.26
N PRO A 169 6.75 0.37 0.23
CA PRO A 169 6.91 1.45 -0.76
C PRO A 169 8.18 2.27 -0.56
N THR A 170 8.80 2.21 0.63
CA THR A 170 10.04 2.94 0.96
C THR A 170 11.31 2.16 0.67
N SER A 171 11.19 0.86 0.40
CA SER A 171 12.36 -0.02 0.20
C SER A 171 13.23 0.44 -0.97
N GLY A 172 14.51 0.66 -0.71
CA GLY A 172 15.50 1.05 -1.73
C GLY A 172 15.37 2.48 -2.26
N LEU A 173 14.58 3.34 -1.62
CA LEU A 173 14.46 4.74 -2.00
C LEU A 173 15.60 5.59 -1.41
N ASP A 174 16.07 6.56 -2.20
CA ASP A 174 16.87 7.68 -1.70
C ASP A 174 15.99 8.69 -0.92
N ASP A 175 16.63 9.59 -0.16
CA ASP A 175 15.93 10.55 0.70
C ASP A 175 15.00 11.48 -0.08
N LYS A 176 15.35 11.86 -1.30
CA LYS A 176 14.52 12.72 -2.17
C LYS A 176 13.24 12.01 -2.58
N THR A 177 13.36 10.79 -3.08
CA THR A 177 12.23 9.97 -3.51
C THR A 177 11.34 9.60 -2.32
N ARG A 178 11.94 9.26 -1.15
CA ARG A 178 11.23 9.03 0.10
C ARG A 178 10.43 10.26 0.53
N SER A 179 11.02 11.46 0.46
CA SER A 179 10.33 12.71 0.78
C SER A 179 9.18 13.01 -0.19
N THR A 180 9.35 12.69 -1.48
CA THR A 180 8.27 12.81 -2.48
C THR A 180 7.12 11.87 -2.15
N LEU A 181 7.41 10.60 -1.86
CA LEU A 181 6.41 9.60 -1.47
C LEU A 181 5.63 10.04 -0.22
N LYS A 182 6.36 10.51 0.82
CA LYS A 182 5.74 11.05 2.05
C LYS A 182 4.75 12.18 1.73
N ARG A 183 5.19 13.19 0.98
CA ARG A 183 4.33 14.32 0.57
C ARG A 183 3.07 13.82 -0.13
N VAL A 184 3.23 12.93 -1.11
CA VAL A 184 2.11 12.36 -1.87
C VAL A 184 1.12 11.66 -0.95
N LEU A 185 1.58 10.76 -0.05
CA LEU A 185 0.70 10.02 0.85
C LEU A 185 -0.02 10.91 1.87
N LEU A 186 0.60 12.03 2.30
CA LEU A 186 -0.04 13.00 3.17
C LEU A 186 -1.10 13.85 2.44
N ASP A 187 -0.86 14.19 1.17
CA ASP A 187 -1.75 14.98 0.34
C ASP A 187 -2.98 14.19 -0.16
N LEU A 188 -2.91 12.85 -0.15
CA LEU A 188 -4.02 11.99 -0.54
C LEU A 188 -5.12 11.97 0.53
N ASP A 189 -6.38 12.22 0.14
CA ASP A 189 -7.56 11.97 1.00
C ASP A 189 -8.09 10.54 0.81
N LEU A 190 -7.22 9.56 0.99
CA LEU A 190 -7.52 8.14 0.83
C LEU A 190 -7.26 7.37 2.12
N SER A 191 -7.98 6.26 2.26
CA SER A 191 -7.66 5.22 3.25
C SER A 191 -6.50 4.38 2.73
N TYR A 192 -5.54 4.01 3.59
CA TYR A 192 -4.49 3.08 3.16
C TYR A 192 -3.94 2.22 4.29
N THR A 193 -3.43 1.06 3.91
CA THR A 193 -2.57 0.23 4.74
C THR A 193 -1.20 0.14 4.09
N LEU A 194 -0.16 0.37 4.87
CA LEU A 194 1.22 0.41 4.42
C LEU A 194 2.06 -0.58 5.21
N ILE A 195 2.67 -1.54 4.52
CA ILE A 195 3.69 -2.42 5.07
C ILE A 195 5.03 -1.70 4.98
N SER A 196 5.76 -1.57 6.09
CA SER A 196 7.11 -1.06 6.08
C SER A 196 7.90 -1.52 7.30
N HIS A 197 9.23 -1.60 7.13
CA HIS A 197 10.20 -1.76 8.21
C HIS A 197 10.74 -0.40 8.70
N ASP A 198 10.41 0.69 8.02
CA ASP A 198 10.79 2.06 8.36
C ASP A 198 9.77 2.63 9.37
N ILE A 199 10.06 2.44 10.66
CA ILE A 199 9.16 2.85 11.73
C ILE A 199 8.96 4.37 11.79
N ASP A 200 10.01 5.14 11.50
CA ASP A 200 9.93 6.61 11.49
C ASP A 200 9.00 7.09 10.39
N PHE A 201 9.07 6.47 9.20
CA PHE A 201 8.17 6.76 8.10
C PHE A 201 6.71 6.43 8.44
N LEU A 202 6.47 5.28 9.10
CA LEU A 202 5.12 4.91 9.53
C LEU A 202 4.52 5.92 10.50
N TYR A 203 5.28 6.36 11.51
CA TYR A 203 4.82 7.38 12.46
C TYR A 203 4.45 8.71 11.81
N GLU A 204 5.13 9.05 10.71
CA GLU A 204 4.90 10.32 10.03
C GLU A 204 3.64 10.33 9.18
N ILE A 205 3.16 9.17 8.70
CA ILE A 205 2.10 9.11 7.69
C ILE A 205 0.90 8.25 8.08
N THR A 206 0.94 7.54 9.21
CA THR A 206 -0.18 6.66 9.64
C THR A 206 -0.77 7.11 10.97
N ASP A 207 -2.04 6.79 11.17
CA ASP A 207 -2.79 7.11 12.40
C ASP A 207 -2.62 6.02 13.48
N SER A 208 -2.27 4.81 13.06
CA SER A 208 -2.06 3.66 13.93
C SER A 208 -1.11 2.65 13.28
N ILE A 209 -0.39 1.90 14.11
CA ILE A 209 0.51 0.85 13.65
C ILE A 209 0.07 -0.47 14.27
N TYR A 210 -0.05 -1.50 13.44
CA TYR A 210 -0.38 -2.86 13.82
C TYR A 210 0.82 -3.76 13.58
N THR A 211 1.00 -4.75 14.42
CA THR A 211 2.03 -5.77 14.25
C THR A 211 1.39 -7.09 13.84
N LEU A 212 1.85 -7.68 12.72
CA LEU A 212 1.51 -9.03 12.32
C LEU A 212 2.59 -9.99 12.80
N GLU A 213 2.26 -10.82 13.76
CA GLU A 213 3.17 -11.81 14.34
C GLU A 213 2.44 -13.12 14.61
N ASN A 214 3.12 -14.26 14.33
CA ASN A 214 2.55 -15.60 14.50
C ASN A 214 1.16 -15.75 13.86
N GLY A 215 0.99 -15.17 12.66
CA GLY A 215 -0.26 -15.23 11.89
C GLY A 215 -1.42 -14.41 12.44
N LYS A 216 -1.21 -13.54 13.42
CA LYS A 216 -2.23 -12.72 14.10
C LYS A 216 -1.85 -11.25 14.09
N ILE A 217 -2.87 -10.39 14.02
CA ILE A 217 -2.68 -8.94 14.19
C ILE A 217 -2.74 -8.61 15.68
N LEU A 218 -1.68 -7.96 16.17
CA LEU A 218 -1.59 -7.40 17.50
C LEU A 218 -1.77 -5.88 17.40
N PHE A 219 -2.63 -5.33 18.24
CA PHE A 219 -2.78 -3.88 18.37
C PHE A 219 -1.71 -3.38 19.32
N ASP A 220 -0.84 -2.51 18.85
CA ASP A 220 0.11 -1.85 19.73
C ASP A 220 -0.53 -0.54 20.24
N GLN A 221 -1.21 -0.63 21.40
CA GLN A 221 -1.82 0.54 22.07
C GLN A 221 -0.78 1.45 22.73
N ASP A 222 0.48 1.01 22.89
CA ASP A 222 1.53 1.71 23.63
C ASP A 222 2.46 2.57 22.75
N ILE A 223 2.29 2.59 21.45
CA ILE A 223 3.21 3.28 20.52
C ILE A 223 3.12 4.82 20.60
N HIS A 224 2.09 5.38 21.19
CA HIS A 224 1.93 6.84 21.34
C HIS A 224 2.81 7.49 22.44
N ALA A 225 3.65 6.74 23.14
CA ALA A 225 4.38 7.23 24.32
C ALA A 225 5.91 7.35 24.18
N HIS A 226 6.51 7.07 23.04
CA HIS A 226 7.98 7.20 22.91
C HIS A 226 8.39 8.53 22.30
N GLN A 227 8.81 9.47 23.14
CA GLN A 227 9.61 10.64 22.74
C GLN A 227 10.92 10.14 22.13
N HIS A 228 11.13 10.37 20.84
CA HIS A 228 12.39 10.06 20.16
C HIS A 228 13.50 11.00 20.65
N ILE A 229 14.49 10.44 21.35
CA ILE A 229 15.79 11.09 21.56
C ILE A 229 16.61 10.84 20.30
N HIS A 230 16.70 11.81 19.43
CA HIS A 230 17.58 11.75 18.26
C HIS A 230 19.04 11.85 18.74
N ALA A 231 19.78 10.73 18.72
CA ALA A 231 21.23 10.75 18.84
C ALA A 231 21.85 10.91 17.44
N HIS A 232 22.27 12.11 17.09
CA HIS A 232 23.06 12.35 15.88
C HIS A 232 24.50 11.85 16.07
N PRO A 233 25.08 11.08 15.13
CA PRO A 233 26.43 10.51 15.26
C PRO A 233 27.57 11.49 14.99
N HIS A 234 27.37 12.80 15.00
CA HIS A 234 28.42 13.78 14.82
C HIS A 234 28.31 14.96 15.81
N GLY A 235 29.28 15.01 16.77
CA GLY A 235 29.62 16.18 17.52
C GLY A 235 29.09 16.23 18.96
N ALA A 236 30.02 16.18 19.91
CA ALA A 236 29.78 16.36 21.32
C ALA A 236 29.27 17.79 21.63
N TYR A 237 27.97 17.97 21.72
CA TYR A 237 27.34 19.05 22.50
C TYR A 237 25.88 18.69 22.76
N ILE A 238 25.55 18.52 24.03
CA ILE A 238 24.17 18.35 24.52
C ILE A 238 23.54 19.74 24.56
N HIS A 239 22.45 19.94 23.83
CA HIS A 239 21.59 21.12 23.99
C HIS A 239 20.23 20.67 24.53
N GLU A 240 19.92 21.10 25.75
CA GLU A 240 18.60 21.04 26.33
C GLU A 240 17.73 22.16 25.69
N HIS A 241 16.60 21.79 25.11
CA HIS A 241 15.54 22.73 24.74
C HIS A 241 14.42 22.68 25.79
N LYS A 242 14.13 23.86 26.33
CA LYS A 242 13.00 24.13 27.20
C LYS A 242 11.68 24.18 26.41
#